data_50c468c4e79f62b84e609fefc33567a2
#
_entry.id   50c468c4e79f62b84e609fefc33567a2
#
_cell.length_a   1.000
_cell.length_b   1.000
_cell.length_c   1.000
_cell.angle_alpha   90.00
_cell.angle_beta   90.00
_cell.angle_gamma   90.00
#
_symmetry.space_group_name_H-M   'P 1'
#
loop_
_entity.id
_entity.type
_entity.pdbx_description
1 polymer ?
#
loop_
_entity_poly.entity_id
_entity_poly.type
_entity_poly.pdbx_seq_one_letter_code
_entity_poly.pdbx_strand_id
1 'polypeptide(L)'
;MLNLLNCITVTAFGVWIRNFNINFGPQHPAAHGVLRLVLELDGELVERCDPHIGLLHRGTEKLMESRTYLQNLPYFDRLDYVAPMNQEHAWCLAIEKLTGVEVPRRASLIRVLYSEIGRILNHLLNVTTQAMDVGALTPPLWGFEEREKLMVFYERACGARLHAAYFRPGGVHQDLPPELLDDIETWANDFPRVLDDIDGLLTENRIFKQRNVDVGPITPEDAIDWGFTGVMLRAAGVPWDLRKAQPYDAYAEMDFDLPVGSNGDCYSRYLCRVEEMRQSVRIMRQCIEKMPDGPVHADDRKVVPPPRAEMKRSMEALIHHFKL
;
A
#
# COMPACT_ATOMS: atom_id res chain seq x y z
N MET A 1 -9.98 -13.18 -28.47
CA MET A 1 -10.74 -14.33 -28.98
C MET A 1 -11.79 -14.66 -27.94
N LEU A 2 -13.05 -14.31 -28.23
CA LEU A 2 -14.20 -14.62 -27.37
C LEU A 2 -14.50 -16.11 -27.49
N ASN A 3 -14.14 -16.90 -26.50
CA ASN A 3 -14.61 -18.26 -26.38
C ASN A 3 -16.03 -18.23 -25.81
N LEU A 4 -16.99 -18.17 -26.71
CA LEU A 4 -18.41 -18.42 -26.43
C LEU A 4 -18.59 -19.92 -26.19
N LEU A 5 -18.47 -20.39 -24.98
CA LEU A 5 -19.00 -21.67 -24.55
C LEU A 5 -20.46 -21.48 -24.16
N ASN A 6 -21.32 -21.61 -25.17
CA ASN A 6 -22.77 -21.54 -24.99
C ASN A 6 -23.27 -22.79 -24.27
N CYS A 7 -23.88 -22.62 -23.11
CA CYS A 7 -24.75 -23.65 -22.58
C CYS A 7 -26.07 -23.60 -23.37
N ILE A 8 -26.24 -24.50 -24.35
CA ILE A 8 -27.43 -24.57 -25.19
C ILE A 8 -28.42 -25.52 -24.53
N THR A 9 -29.52 -25.00 -24.01
CA THR A 9 -30.65 -25.84 -23.60
C THR A 9 -31.62 -25.92 -24.77
N VAL A 10 -31.76 -27.10 -25.39
CA VAL A 10 -32.72 -27.33 -26.45
C VAL A 10 -34.07 -27.73 -25.84
N THR A 11 -35.09 -26.91 -26.02
CA THR A 11 -36.47 -27.26 -25.68
C THR A 11 -37.27 -27.60 -26.95
N ALA A 12 -38.42 -28.23 -26.82
CA ALA A 12 -39.28 -28.61 -27.95
C ALA A 12 -39.76 -27.41 -28.80
N PHE A 13 -39.48 -26.17 -28.39
CA PHE A 13 -39.95 -24.95 -29.06
C PHE A 13 -38.82 -23.98 -29.50
N GLY A 14 -37.57 -24.38 -29.43
CA GLY A 14 -36.46 -23.55 -29.91
C GLY A 14 -35.21 -23.65 -29.05
N VAL A 15 -34.13 -23.02 -29.51
CA VAL A 15 -32.88 -22.91 -28.81
C VAL A 15 -32.91 -21.63 -28.02
N TRP A 16 -32.86 -21.72 -26.67
CA TRP A 16 -32.68 -20.57 -25.80
C TRP A 16 -31.24 -20.53 -25.32
N ILE A 17 -30.50 -19.47 -25.67
CA ILE A 17 -29.24 -19.16 -25.04
C ILE A 17 -29.61 -18.44 -23.74
N ARG A 18 -29.52 -19.15 -22.62
CA ARG A 18 -29.88 -18.58 -21.30
C ARG A 18 -28.75 -17.84 -20.67
N ASN A 19 -27.57 -18.44 -20.67
CA ASN A 19 -26.39 -17.89 -20.03
C ASN A 19 -25.20 -17.89 -20.99
N PHE A 20 -24.34 -16.89 -20.90
CA PHE A 20 -23.07 -16.86 -21.61
C PHE A 20 -21.91 -16.56 -20.66
N ASN A 21 -20.75 -17.17 -20.97
CA ASN A 21 -19.56 -16.97 -20.16
C ASN A 21 -18.63 -15.96 -20.82
N ILE A 22 -18.15 -14.99 -20.03
CA ILE A 22 -17.14 -14.04 -20.46
C ILE A 22 -15.94 -14.08 -19.55
N ASN A 23 -14.76 -13.77 -20.09
CA ASN A 23 -13.57 -13.52 -19.31
C ASN A 23 -13.44 -12.01 -19.08
N PHE A 24 -13.49 -11.60 -17.81
CA PHE A 24 -13.15 -10.26 -17.39
C PHE A 24 -11.66 -10.25 -17.00
N GLY A 25 -10.82 -9.62 -17.82
CA GLY A 25 -9.38 -9.66 -17.66
C GLY A 25 -8.70 -10.96 -18.14
N PRO A 26 -7.37 -11.03 -18.09
CA PRO A 26 -6.44 -10.03 -17.54
C PRO A 26 -6.28 -8.76 -18.39
N GLN A 27 -6.62 -8.81 -19.67
CA GLN A 27 -6.57 -7.65 -20.58
C GLN A 27 -7.88 -6.87 -20.45
N HIS A 28 -7.96 -6.04 -19.42
CA HIS A 28 -9.06 -5.11 -19.13
C HIS A 28 -8.51 -3.98 -18.23
N PRO A 29 -8.91 -2.72 -18.41
CA PRO A 29 -8.43 -1.61 -17.58
C PRO A 29 -8.60 -1.84 -16.07
N ALA A 30 -9.75 -2.34 -15.64
CA ALA A 30 -10.06 -2.61 -14.24
C ALA A 30 -9.45 -3.92 -13.69
N ALA A 31 -8.76 -4.70 -14.51
CA ALA A 31 -8.10 -5.95 -14.09
C ALA A 31 -6.62 -5.74 -13.71
N HIS A 32 -6.07 -4.55 -13.92
CA HIS A 32 -4.69 -4.20 -13.61
C HIS A 32 -3.64 -5.18 -14.16
N GLY A 33 -3.97 -5.89 -15.24
CA GLY A 33 -3.11 -6.85 -15.94
C GLY A 33 -3.05 -8.25 -15.31
N VAL A 34 -3.65 -8.48 -14.14
CA VAL A 34 -3.49 -9.71 -13.36
C VAL A 34 -4.79 -10.34 -12.85
N LEU A 35 -5.89 -9.61 -12.83
CA LEU A 35 -7.18 -10.16 -12.43
C LEU A 35 -7.84 -10.89 -13.61
N ARG A 36 -8.27 -12.12 -13.41
CA ARG A 36 -9.11 -12.87 -14.34
C ARG A 36 -10.34 -13.38 -13.60
N LEU A 37 -11.52 -12.96 -14.07
CA LEU A 37 -12.79 -13.49 -13.61
C LEU A 37 -13.45 -14.21 -14.78
N VAL A 38 -13.95 -15.43 -14.55
CA VAL A 38 -14.86 -16.10 -15.47
C VAL A 38 -16.26 -15.83 -14.97
N LEU A 39 -17.00 -15.03 -15.71
CA LEU A 39 -18.34 -14.61 -15.35
C LEU A 39 -19.38 -15.40 -16.17
N GLU A 40 -20.39 -15.91 -15.49
CA GLU A 40 -21.60 -16.46 -16.11
C GLU A 40 -22.70 -15.41 -15.99
N LEU A 41 -23.26 -15.00 -17.13
CA LEU A 41 -24.19 -13.88 -17.22
C LEU A 41 -25.56 -14.34 -17.75
N ASP A 42 -26.63 -13.81 -17.15
CA ASP A 42 -27.97 -13.77 -17.76
C ASP A 42 -28.23 -12.31 -18.20
N GLY A 43 -28.04 -12.03 -19.49
CA GLY A 43 -27.98 -10.67 -19.98
C GLY A 43 -26.78 -9.90 -19.40
N GLU A 44 -27.05 -8.87 -18.61
CA GLU A 44 -26.03 -8.08 -17.89
C GLU A 44 -25.92 -8.45 -16.40
N LEU A 45 -26.75 -9.37 -15.93
CA LEU A 45 -26.72 -9.82 -14.53
C LEU A 45 -25.67 -10.93 -14.38
N VAL A 46 -24.76 -10.77 -13.41
CA VAL A 46 -23.79 -11.80 -13.06
C VAL A 46 -24.46 -12.85 -12.18
N GLU A 47 -24.64 -14.07 -12.70
CA GLU A 47 -25.15 -15.20 -11.93
C GLU A 47 -24.04 -15.93 -11.16
N ARG A 48 -22.85 -16.01 -11.77
CA ARG A 48 -21.71 -16.68 -11.18
C ARG A 48 -20.42 -15.96 -11.53
N CYS A 49 -19.53 -15.84 -10.52
CA CYS A 49 -18.18 -15.32 -10.69
C CYS A 49 -17.18 -16.36 -10.18
N ASP A 50 -16.26 -16.76 -11.05
CA ASP A 50 -15.18 -17.70 -10.74
C ASP A 50 -13.83 -16.96 -10.87
N PRO A 51 -13.18 -16.58 -9.76
CA PRO A 51 -11.91 -15.86 -9.80
C PRO A 51 -10.75 -16.82 -10.05
N HIS A 52 -9.97 -16.55 -11.09
CA HIS A 52 -8.75 -17.25 -11.42
C HIS A 52 -7.55 -16.44 -10.96
N ILE A 53 -6.99 -16.79 -9.80
CA ILE A 53 -5.81 -16.13 -9.21
C ILE A 53 -4.51 -16.82 -9.67
N GLY A 54 -3.37 -16.18 -9.40
CA GLY A 54 -2.04 -16.74 -9.64
C GLY A 54 -1.28 -16.10 -10.81
N LEU A 55 -1.87 -15.17 -11.57
CA LEU A 55 -1.17 -14.50 -12.68
C LEU A 55 0.02 -13.64 -12.21
N LEU A 56 0.06 -13.26 -10.95
CA LEU A 56 1.17 -12.54 -10.32
C LEU A 56 1.94 -13.40 -9.31
N HIS A 57 1.70 -14.71 -9.26
CA HIS A 57 2.44 -15.61 -8.37
C HIS A 57 3.86 -15.81 -8.90
N ARG A 58 4.86 -15.41 -8.11
CA ARG A 58 6.28 -15.42 -8.49
C ARG A 58 7.12 -16.38 -7.65
N GLY A 59 6.49 -17.21 -6.83
CA GLY A 59 7.18 -18.14 -5.91
C GLY A 59 8.02 -17.43 -4.84
N THR A 60 7.63 -16.21 -4.45
CA THR A 60 8.40 -15.33 -3.56
C THR A 60 8.76 -16.01 -2.24
N GLU A 61 7.81 -16.62 -1.56
CA GLU A 61 8.04 -17.31 -0.28
C GLU A 61 9.10 -18.42 -0.41
N LYS A 62 9.01 -19.23 -1.46
CA LYS A 62 9.98 -20.31 -1.69
C LYS A 62 11.37 -19.79 -2.06
N LEU A 63 11.44 -18.71 -2.82
CA LEU A 63 12.73 -18.08 -3.16
C LEU A 63 13.41 -17.48 -1.94
N MET A 64 12.66 -16.92 -1.00
CA MET A 64 13.17 -16.31 0.23
C MET A 64 13.81 -17.32 1.17
N GLU A 65 13.39 -18.58 1.18
CA GLU A 65 13.96 -19.63 2.02
C GLU A 65 15.47 -19.85 1.80
N SER A 66 15.96 -19.55 0.60
CA SER A 66 17.37 -19.71 0.22
C SER A 66 18.22 -18.45 0.37
N ARG A 67 17.68 -17.38 0.93
CA ARG A 67 18.33 -16.08 1.03
C ARG A 67 18.54 -15.67 2.48
N THR A 68 19.50 -14.76 2.71
CA THR A 68 19.65 -14.12 4.02
C THR A 68 18.52 -13.12 4.27
N TYR A 69 18.33 -12.73 5.53
CA TYR A 69 17.31 -11.76 5.90
C TYR A 69 17.46 -10.41 5.16
N LEU A 70 18.70 -9.96 4.97
CA LEU A 70 18.98 -8.73 4.24
C LEU A 70 18.70 -8.87 2.74
N GLN A 71 19.02 -10.02 2.15
CA GLN A 71 18.75 -10.31 0.74
C GLN A 71 17.27 -10.51 0.45
N ASN A 72 16.45 -10.78 1.46
CA ASN A 72 15.02 -10.93 1.32
C ASN A 72 14.28 -9.58 1.22
N LEU A 73 14.87 -8.50 1.69
CA LEU A 73 14.23 -7.19 1.71
C LEU A 73 13.67 -6.74 0.35
N PRO A 74 14.40 -6.88 -0.79
CA PRO A 74 13.87 -6.51 -2.09
C PRO A 74 12.62 -7.29 -2.55
N TYR A 75 12.37 -8.47 -2.00
CA TYR A 75 11.12 -9.18 -2.28
C TYR A 75 9.92 -8.48 -1.66
N PHE A 76 10.08 -7.89 -0.47
CA PHE A 76 9.03 -7.14 0.20
C PHE A 76 8.63 -5.89 -0.57
N ASP A 77 9.58 -5.16 -1.16
CA ASP A 77 9.30 -4.02 -2.03
C ASP A 77 8.32 -4.35 -3.16
N ARG A 78 8.29 -5.60 -3.60
CA ARG A 78 7.51 -6.07 -4.73
C ARG A 78 6.22 -6.78 -4.36
N LEU A 79 5.86 -6.83 -3.08
CA LEU A 79 4.57 -7.36 -2.62
C LEU A 79 3.47 -6.32 -2.85
N ASP A 80 3.49 -5.23 -2.10
CA ASP A 80 2.70 -4.04 -2.41
C ASP A 80 3.61 -3.00 -3.07
N TYR A 81 3.77 -3.11 -4.38
CA TYR A 81 4.66 -2.23 -5.14
C TYR A 81 4.16 -0.78 -5.26
N VAL A 82 2.98 -0.48 -4.72
CA VAL A 82 2.44 0.89 -4.66
C VAL A 82 2.90 1.63 -3.40
N ALA A 83 3.14 0.89 -2.30
CA ALA A 83 3.68 1.40 -1.05
C ALA A 83 4.85 0.52 -0.56
N PRO A 84 5.96 0.42 -1.31
CA PRO A 84 7.02 -0.57 -1.06
C PRO A 84 7.66 -0.41 0.32
N MET A 85 7.93 0.80 0.79
CA MET A 85 8.57 1.02 2.10
C MET A 85 7.71 0.55 3.28
N ASN A 86 6.39 0.47 3.14
CA ASN A 86 5.52 -0.09 4.17
C ASN A 86 5.73 -1.59 4.33
N GLN A 87 6.03 -2.30 3.25
CA GLN A 87 6.34 -3.72 3.26
C GLN A 87 7.75 -3.99 3.82
N GLU A 88 8.73 -3.15 3.45
CA GLU A 88 10.06 -3.18 4.07
C GLU A 88 9.95 -2.99 5.59
N HIS A 89 9.10 -2.05 6.04
CA HIS A 89 8.88 -1.77 7.45
C HIS A 89 8.41 -3.02 8.20
N ALA A 90 7.41 -3.72 7.68
CA ALA A 90 6.89 -4.93 8.29
C ALA A 90 7.97 -6.03 8.42
N TRP A 91 8.82 -6.19 7.40
CA TRP A 91 9.93 -7.14 7.43
C TRP A 91 10.98 -6.75 8.46
N CYS A 92 11.39 -5.47 8.49
CA CYS A 92 12.36 -4.99 9.47
C CYS A 92 11.89 -5.19 10.91
N LEU A 93 10.62 -4.84 11.20
CA LEU A 93 10.03 -5.05 12.54
C LEU A 93 10.03 -6.53 12.95
N ALA A 94 9.77 -7.45 12.01
CA ALA A 94 9.81 -8.88 12.30
C ALA A 94 11.21 -9.35 12.67
N ILE A 95 12.23 -8.94 11.91
CA ILE A 95 13.64 -9.29 12.19
C ILE A 95 14.12 -8.66 13.49
N GLU A 96 13.80 -7.40 13.73
CA GLU A 96 14.18 -6.67 14.95
C GLU A 96 13.57 -7.31 16.19
N LYS A 97 12.31 -7.74 16.11
CA LYS A 97 11.66 -8.50 17.19
C LYS A 97 12.35 -9.84 17.47
N LEU A 98 12.82 -10.54 16.43
CA LEU A 98 13.52 -11.81 16.57
C LEU A 98 14.93 -11.64 17.12
N THR A 99 15.63 -10.57 16.76
CA THR A 99 17.03 -10.34 17.14
C THR A 99 17.17 -9.48 18.39
N GLY A 100 16.12 -8.79 18.81
CA GLY A 100 16.14 -7.89 19.96
C GLY A 100 16.92 -6.58 19.71
N VAL A 101 17.11 -6.19 18.46
CA VAL A 101 17.84 -4.96 18.10
C VAL A 101 16.95 -3.73 18.30
N GLU A 102 17.50 -2.72 18.98
CA GLU A 102 16.84 -1.44 19.18
C GLU A 102 17.13 -0.47 18.02
N VAL A 103 16.09 0.14 17.50
CA VAL A 103 16.18 1.11 16.40
C VAL A 103 16.43 2.51 16.97
N PRO A 104 17.42 3.26 16.46
CA PRO A 104 17.66 4.63 16.88
C PRO A 104 16.44 5.54 16.62
N ARG A 105 16.24 6.50 17.50
CA ARG A 105 15.09 7.42 17.48
C ARG A 105 14.91 8.13 16.13
N ARG A 106 16.00 8.64 15.53
CA ARG A 106 15.98 9.31 14.24
C ARG A 106 15.47 8.35 13.14
N ALA A 107 15.98 7.13 13.10
CA ALA A 107 15.56 6.12 12.14
C ALA A 107 14.09 5.73 12.29
N SER A 108 13.60 5.61 13.53
CA SER A 108 12.19 5.33 13.82
C SER A 108 11.25 6.41 13.24
N LEU A 109 11.61 7.69 13.40
CA LEU A 109 10.83 8.80 12.85
C LEU A 109 10.91 8.86 11.31
N ILE A 110 12.08 8.58 10.71
CA ILE A 110 12.23 8.48 9.26
C ILE A 110 11.34 7.37 8.71
N ARG A 111 11.29 6.20 9.36
CA ARG A 111 10.43 5.10 8.96
C ARG A 111 8.95 5.46 9.02
N VAL A 112 8.50 6.12 10.09
CA VAL A 112 7.11 6.58 10.19
C VAL A 112 6.79 7.59 9.10
N LEU A 113 7.66 8.58 8.86
CA LEU A 113 7.50 9.57 7.81
C LEU A 113 7.32 8.91 6.42
N TYR A 114 8.21 8.00 6.06
CA TYR A 114 8.16 7.33 4.75
C TYR A 114 7.05 6.28 4.66
N SER A 115 6.62 5.69 5.76
CA SER A 115 5.43 4.83 5.78
C SER A 115 4.15 5.62 5.51
N GLU A 116 4.05 6.85 6.00
CA GLU A 116 2.88 7.70 5.69
C GLU A 116 2.94 8.27 4.27
N ILE A 117 4.14 8.58 3.73
CA ILE A 117 4.31 8.86 2.30
C ILE A 117 3.84 7.66 1.46
N GLY A 118 4.23 6.45 1.82
CA GLY A 118 3.79 5.21 1.17
C GLY A 118 2.28 5.03 1.23
N ARG A 119 1.65 5.34 2.36
CA ARG A 119 0.20 5.30 2.50
C ARG A 119 -0.49 6.27 1.55
N ILE A 120 0.00 7.51 1.44
CA ILE A 120 -0.56 8.50 0.51
C ILE A 120 -0.36 8.04 -0.94
N LEU A 121 0.82 7.49 -1.29
CA LEU A 121 1.09 6.92 -2.61
C LEU A 121 0.07 5.85 -3.00
N ASN A 122 -0.25 4.94 -2.06
CA ASN A 122 -1.22 3.88 -2.27
C ASN A 122 -2.65 4.43 -2.38
N HIS A 123 -3.05 5.31 -1.46
CA HIS A 123 -4.40 5.85 -1.45
C HIS A 123 -4.70 6.74 -2.66
N LEU A 124 -3.75 7.53 -3.12
CA LEU A 124 -3.88 8.31 -4.35
C LEU A 124 -4.14 7.40 -5.55
N LEU A 125 -3.36 6.32 -5.69
CA LEU A 125 -3.61 5.36 -6.76
C LEU A 125 -4.99 4.74 -6.63
N ASN A 126 -5.34 4.23 -5.45
CA ASN A 126 -6.60 3.53 -5.24
C ASN A 126 -7.82 4.43 -5.49
N VAL A 127 -7.85 5.62 -4.88
CA VAL A 127 -8.97 6.56 -5.00
C VAL A 127 -9.16 7.01 -6.44
N THR A 128 -8.08 7.34 -7.12
CA THR A 128 -8.15 7.88 -8.48
C THR A 128 -8.45 6.81 -9.52
N THR A 129 -7.94 5.58 -9.36
CA THR A 129 -8.30 4.45 -10.25
C THR A 129 -9.72 3.96 -9.99
N GLN A 130 -10.23 3.98 -8.77
CA GLN A 130 -11.64 3.73 -8.48
C GLN A 130 -12.53 4.76 -9.21
N ALA A 131 -12.15 6.03 -9.19
CA ALA A 131 -12.85 7.07 -9.95
C ALA A 131 -12.81 6.80 -11.45
N MET A 132 -11.67 6.36 -11.99
CA MET A 132 -11.52 5.98 -13.39
C MET A 132 -12.41 4.79 -13.77
N ASP A 133 -12.49 3.78 -12.92
CA ASP A 133 -13.31 2.57 -13.15
C ASP A 133 -14.80 2.89 -13.22
N VAL A 134 -15.26 3.90 -12.51
CA VAL A 134 -16.64 4.40 -12.61
C VAL A 134 -16.83 5.52 -13.65
N GLY A 135 -15.79 5.86 -14.41
CA GLY A 135 -15.86 6.71 -15.60
C GLY A 135 -15.22 8.12 -15.47
N ALA A 136 -14.62 8.47 -14.32
CA ALA A 136 -13.96 9.76 -14.14
C ALA A 136 -12.48 9.68 -14.51
N LEU A 137 -12.08 10.12 -15.71
CA LEU A 137 -10.72 9.99 -16.24
C LEU A 137 -9.74 11.07 -15.74
N THR A 138 -10.22 12.20 -15.22
CA THR A 138 -9.37 13.31 -14.76
C THR A 138 -8.67 13.05 -13.42
N PRO A 139 -9.31 12.49 -12.39
CA PRO A 139 -8.67 12.25 -11.10
C PRO A 139 -7.36 11.45 -11.15
N PRO A 140 -7.20 10.39 -12.00
CA PRO A 140 -5.92 9.72 -12.15
C PRO A 140 -4.77 10.64 -12.58
N LEU A 141 -5.03 11.60 -13.46
CA LEU A 141 -4.00 12.53 -13.92
C LEU A 141 -3.50 13.41 -12.77
N TRP A 142 -4.41 13.95 -11.96
CA TRP A 142 -4.06 14.75 -10.77
C TRP A 142 -3.37 13.93 -9.70
N GLY A 143 -3.91 12.76 -9.40
CA GLY A 143 -3.32 11.88 -8.39
C GLY A 143 -1.91 11.40 -8.77
N PHE A 144 -1.66 11.10 -10.03
CA PHE A 144 -0.35 10.66 -10.50
C PHE A 144 0.67 11.80 -10.56
N GLU A 145 0.24 13.05 -10.76
CA GLU A 145 1.12 14.23 -10.61
C GLU A 145 1.66 14.31 -9.18
N GLU A 146 0.78 14.18 -8.17
CA GLU A 146 1.21 14.20 -6.78
C GLU A 146 2.06 12.97 -6.41
N ARG A 147 1.71 11.80 -6.94
CA ARG A 147 2.53 10.59 -6.76
C ARG A 147 3.94 10.77 -7.30
N GLU A 148 4.10 11.44 -8.45
CA GLU A 148 5.42 11.74 -9.02
C GLU A 148 6.29 12.55 -8.07
N LYS A 149 5.73 13.58 -7.42
CA LYS A 149 6.43 14.40 -6.43
C LYS A 149 6.90 13.55 -5.23
N LEU A 150 6.05 12.65 -4.74
CA LEU A 150 6.39 11.74 -3.63
C LEU A 150 7.46 10.70 -4.02
N MET A 151 7.46 10.22 -5.28
CA MET A 151 8.50 9.32 -5.76
C MET A 151 9.87 10.01 -5.90
N VAL A 152 9.89 11.32 -6.13
CA VAL A 152 11.14 12.10 -6.06
C VAL A 152 11.70 12.12 -4.64
N PHE A 153 10.85 12.18 -3.60
CA PHE A 153 11.32 12.07 -2.22
C PHE A 153 11.92 10.69 -1.91
N TYR A 154 11.37 9.62 -2.48
CA TYR A 154 11.97 8.29 -2.41
C TYR A 154 13.35 8.27 -3.07
N GLU A 155 13.45 8.78 -4.30
CA GLU A 155 14.70 8.82 -5.03
C GLU A 155 15.79 9.61 -4.30
N ARG A 156 15.45 10.74 -3.70
CA ARG A 156 16.40 11.56 -2.93
C ARG A 156 16.86 10.87 -1.65
N ALA A 157 16.03 10.05 -1.01
CA ALA A 157 16.41 9.31 0.18
C ALA A 157 17.26 8.07 -0.11
N CYS A 158 16.97 7.34 -1.19
CA CYS A 158 17.56 6.02 -1.41
C CYS A 158 18.15 5.80 -2.80
N GLY A 159 17.95 6.71 -3.75
CA GLY A 159 18.40 6.58 -5.13
C GLY A 159 17.44 5.81 -6.05
N ALA A 160 16.30 5.33 -5.53
CA ALA A 160 15.29 4.62 -6.29
C ALA A 160 13.92 5.26 -6.13
N ARG A 161 13.19 5.40 -7.23
CA ARG A 161 11.85 6.03 -7.26
C ARG A 161 10.76 5.16 -6.65
N LEU A 162 10.93 3.84 -6.67
CA LEU A 162 9.89 2.89 -6.29
C LEU A 162 10.43 1.80 -5.36
N HIS A 163 11.11 0.79 -5.87
CA HIS A 163 11.66 -0.31 -5.08
C HIS A 163 12.97 0.12 -4.40
N ALA A 164 12.83 0.64 -3.20
CA ALA A 164 13.85 1.42 -2.53
C ALA A 164 14.88 0.59 -1.76
N ALA A 165 14.45 -0.53 -1.13
CA ALA A 165 15.26 -1.29 -0.17
C ALA A 165 15.95 -0.36 0.86
N TYR A 166 15.22 0.65 1.32
CA TYR A 166 15.73 1.73 2.14
C TYR A 166 15.69 1.42 3.63
N PHE A 167 14.60 0.84 4.11
CA PHE A 167 14.52 0.36 5.49
C PHE A 167 15.40 -0.89 5.62
N ARG A 168 16.10 -0.99 6.72
CA ARG A 168 17.01 -2.10 7.01
C ARG A 168 16.78 -2.56 8.44
N PRO A 169 16.95 -3.84 8.77
CA PRO A 169 16.95 -4.26 10.14
C PRO A 169 17.92 -3.41 10.98
N GLY A 170 17.43 -2.80 12.05
CA GLY A 170 18.18 -1.88 12.89
C GLY A 170 18.14 -0.40 12.47
N GLY A 171 17.36 -0.02 11.44
CA GLY A 171 17.22 1.40 11.06
C GLY A 171 16.93 1.61 9.58
N VAL A 172 17.64 2.55 8.95
CA VAL A 172 17.56 2.87 7.53
C VAL A 172 18.96 2.85 6.90
N HIS A 173 19.01 2.68 5.58
CA HIS A 173 20.27 2.51 4.85
C HIS A 173 21.21 3.72 4.95
N GLN A 174 20.66 4.92 4.87
CA GLN A 174 21.41 6.19 4.93
C GLN A 174 20.52 7.29 5.46
N ASP A 175 21.14 8.36 5.97
CA ASP A 175 20.41 9.54 6.46
C ASP A 175 19.80 10.34 5.31
N LEU A 176 18.80 11.15 5.65
CA LEU A 176 18.14 12.03 4.69
C LEU A 176 19.05 13.23 4.35
N PRO A 177 19.07 13.67 3.08
CA PRO A 177 19.69 14.94 2.72
C PRO A 177 19.06 16.10 3.53
N PRO A 178 19.87 17.09 3.97
CA PRO A 178 19.38 18.15 4.86
C PRO A 178 18.15 18.92 4.36
N GLU A 179 18.12 19.22 3.05
CA GLU A 179 17.04 19.99 2.42
C GLU A 179 15.76 19.17 2.12
N LEU A 180 15.83 17.84 2.28
CA LEU A 180 14.73 16.97 1.92
C LEU A 180 13.53 17.09 2.86
N LEU A 181 13.78 17.31 4.14
CA LEU A 181 12.71 17.50 5.13
C LEU A 181 11.92 18.78 4.86
N ASP A 182 12.58 19.86 4.49
CA ASP A 182 11.95 21.16 4.17
C ASP A 182 11.07 21.03 2.91
N ASP A 183 11.53 20.27 1.90
CA ASP A 183 10.76 20.04 0.68
C ASP A 183 9.54 19.15 0.95
N ILE A 184 9.68 18.12 1.81
CA ILE A 184 8.55 17.28 2.23
C ILE A 184 7.54 18.12 3.03
N GLU A 185 7.99 19.00 3.90
CA GLU A 185 7.12 19.90 4.66
C GLU A 185 6.36 20.86 3.73
N THR A 186 7.05 21.44 2.74
CA THR A 186 6.43 22.31 1.74
C THR A 186 5.35 21.56 0.98
N TRP A 187 5.64 20.35 0.50
CA TRP A 187 4.65 19.50 -0.16
C TRP A 187 3.47 19.16 0.77
N ALA A 188 3.74 18.81 2.03
CA ALA A 188 2.70 18.46 3.00
C ALA A 188 1.78 19.65 3.33
N ASN A 189 2.25 20.89 3.14
CA ASN A 189 1.45 22.10 3.31
C ASN A 189 0.56 22.38 2.07
N ASP A 190 0.99 22.01 0.89
CA ASP A 190 0.27 22.24 -0.37
C ASP A 190 -0.73 21.13 -0.71
N PHE A 191 -0.41 19.89 -0.37
CA PHE A 191 -1.19 18.70 -0.74
C PHE A 191 -2.66 18.72 -0.27
N PRO A 192 -3.03 19.23 0.93
CA PRO A 192 -4.43 19.30 1.33
C PRO A 192 -5.34 20.01 0.33
N ARG A 193 -4.85 21.04 -0.38
CA ARG A 193 -5.60 21.73 -1.41
C ARG A 193 -5.90 20.82 -2.61
N VAL A 194 -4.91 20.04 -3.05
CA VAL A 194 -5.11 19.08 -4.16
C VAL A 194 -6.10 17.98 -3.74
N LEU A 195 -6.02 17.54 -2.49
CA LEU A 195 -6.96 16.58 -1.95
C LEU A 195 -8.39 17.15 -1.88
N ASP A 196 -8.55 18.42 -1.52
CA ASP A 196 -9.85 19.11 -1.53
C ASP A 196 -10.40 19.24 -2.96
N ASP A 197 -9.57 19.45 -3.96
CA ASP A 197 -9.97 19.50 -5.37
C ASP A 197 -10.50 18.12 -5.84
N ILE A 198 -9.83 17.00 -5.44
CA ILE A 198 -10.27 15.64 -5.74
C ILE A 198 -11.58 15.33 -4.99
N ASP A 199 -11.63 15.66 -3.71
CA ASP A 199 -12.80 15.47 -2.85
C ASP A 199 -14.02 16.22 -3.39
N GLY A 200 -13.87 17.49 -3.73
CA GLY A 200 -14.90 18.33 -4.33
C GLY A 200 -15.42 17.81 -5.68
N LEU A 201 -14.56 17.14 -6.46
CA LEU A 201 -14.97 16.55 -7.73
C LEU A 201 -15.76 15.24 -7.56
N LEU A 202 -15.42 14.42 -6.56
CA LEU A 202 -15.91 13.04 -6.43
C LEU A 202 -16.96 12.87 -5.35
N THR A 203 -16.76 13.41 -4.14
CA THR A 203 -17.56 13.06 -2.96
C THR A 203 -19.03 13.37 -3.13
N GLU A 204 -19.37 14.56 -3.61
CA GLU A 204 -20.77 14.94 -3.84
C GLU A 204 -21.27 14.66 -5.27
N ASN A 205 -20.43 14.05 -6.09
CA ASN A 205 -20.80 13.74 -7.47
C ASN A 205 -21.89 12.66 -7.52
N ARG A 206 -23.02 12.99 -8.14
CA ARG A 206 -24.19 12.10 -8.22
C ARG A 206 -23.88 10.76 -8.88
N ILE A 207 -23.08 10.78 -9.96
CA ILE A 207 -22.72 9.54 -10.71
C ILE A 207 -21.81 8.69 -9.83
N PHE A 208 -20.81 9.28 -9.18
CA PHE A 208 -19.89 8.59 -8.29
C PHE A 208 -20.64 7.95 -7.11
N LYS A 209 -21.54 8.69 -6.46
CA LYS A 209 -22.38 8.16 -5.39
C LYS A 209 -23.24 6.98 -5.85
N GLN A 210 -23.93 7.10 -6.99
CA GLN A 210 -24.79 6.03 -7.52
C GLN A 210 -24.02 4.76 -7.87
N ARG A 211 -22.71 4.87 -8.15
CA ARG A 211 -21.85 3.73 -8.48
C ARG A 211 -21.15 3.10 -7.28
N ASN A 212 -21.14 3.75 -6.12
CA ASN A 212 -20.38 3.33 -4.96
C ASN A 212 -21.20 3.11 -3.69
N VAL A 213 -22.29 3.87 -3.49
CA VAL A 213 -23.17 3.71 -2.32
C VAL A 213 -23.94 2.40 -2.43
N ASP A 214 -23.95 1.64 -1.35
CA ASP A 214 -24.56 0.30 -1.24
C ASP A 214 -23.98 -0.74 -2.21
N VAL A 215 -22.82 -0.48 -2.78
CA VAL A 215 -22.10 -1.44 -3.64
C VAL A 215 -21.07 -2.21 -2.82
N GLY A 216 -21.18 -3.54 -2.82
CA GLY A 216 -20.30 -4.45 -2.09
C GLY A 216 -20.26 -4.18 -0.58
N PRO A 217 -21.40 -4.02 0.11
CA PRO A 217 -21.40 -3.82 1.54
C PRO A 217 -20.90 -5.07 2.27
N ILE A 218 -20.15 -4.86 3.34
CA ILE A 218 -19.63 -5.92 4.22
C ILE A 218 -19.99 -5.55 5.64
N THR A 219 -20.60 -6.48 6.37
CA THR A 219 -20.92 -6.28 7.79
C THR A 219 -19.66 -6.33 8.65
N PRO A 220 -19.64 -5.74 9.86
CA PRO A 220 -18.52 -5.88 10.79
C PRO A 220 -18.20 -7.35 11.12
N GLU A 221 -19.23 -8.18 11.30
CA GLU A 221 -19.11 -9.60 11.59
C GLU A 221 -18.43 -10.35 10.45
N ASP A 222 -18.91 -10.17 9.21
CA ASP A 222 -18.32 -10.80 8.03
C ASP A 222 -16.88 -10.32 7.82
N ALA A 223 -16.61 -9.02 8.06
CA ALA A 223 -15.26 -8.47 7.92
C ALA A 223 -14.26 -9.12 8.89
N ILE A 224 -14.69 -9.42 10.12
CA ILE A 224 -13.87 -10.12 11.12
C ILE A 224 -13.72 -11.59 10.73
N ASP A 225 -14.79 -12.28 10.36
CA ASP A 225 -14.78 -13.70 10.01
C ASP A 225 -13.90 -13.99 8.78
N TRP A 226 -13.89 -13.09 7.81
CA TRP A 226 -13.04 -13.18 6.62
C TRP A 226 -11.62 -12.66 6.83
N GLY A 227 -11.30 -12.14 8.03
CA GLY A 227 -9.97 -11.63 8.36
C GLY A 227 -9.60 -10.34 7.65
N PHE A 228 -10.58 -9.49 7.32
CA PHE A 228 -10.30 -8.18 6.74
C PHE A 228 -9.61 -7.27 7.75
N THR A 229 -8.72 -6.43 7.23
CA THR A 229 -7.97 -5.43 8.00
C THR A 229 -7.95 -4.09 7.28
N GLY A 230 -7.36 -3.07 7.90
CA GLY A 230 -7.17 -1.77 7.30
C GLY A 230 -8.49 -1.07 6.94
N VAL A 231 -8.50 -0.40 5.81
CA VAL A 231 -9.66 0.39 5.34
C VAL A 231 -10.91 -0.47 5.18
N MET A 232 -10.79 -1.73 4.75
CA MET A 232 -11.94 -2.62 4.58
C MET A 232 -12.67 -2.83 5.92
N LEU A 233 -11.92 -3.08 7.00
CA LEU A 233 -12.48 -3.29 8.33
C LEU A 233 -13.00 -1.97 8.94
N ARG A 234 -12.26 -0.87 8.79
CA ARG A 234 -12.69 0.44 9.32
C ARG A 234 -13.95 0.97 8.60
N ALA A 235 -14.04 0.78 7.30
CA ALA A 235 -15.24 1.17 6.55
C ALA A 235 -16.49 0.39 6.97
N ALA A 236 -16.33 -0.85 7.45
CA ALA A 236 -17.40 -1.66 8.02
C ALA A 236 -17.80 -1.25 9.45
N GLY A 237 -17.16 -0.24 10.04
CA GLY A 237 -17.51 0.29 11.36
C GLY A 237 -16.64 -0.17 12.53
N VAL A 238 -15.59 -0.94 12.28
CA VAL A 238 -14.69 -1.43 13.34
C VAL A 238 -13.47 -0.51 13.47
N PRO A 239 -13.27 0.19 14.60
CA PRO A 239 -12.17 1.13 14.81
C PRO A 239 -10.86 0.40 15.13
N TRP A 240 -10.34 -0.37 14.19
CA TRP A 240 -9.11 -1.14 14.34
C TRP A 240 -7.98 -0.59 13.47
N ASP A 241 -6.88 -0.22 14.12
CA ASP A 241 -5.63 0.18 13.46
C ASP A 241 -4.44 -0.20 14.35
N LEU A 242 -3.47 -0.95 13.81
CA LEU A 242 -2.29 -1.39 14.55
C LEU A 242 -1.42 -0.23 15.05
N ARG A 243 -1.44 0.92 14.36
CA ARG A 243 -0.71 2.12 14.79
C ARG A 243 -1.22 2.66 16.15
N LYS A 244 -2.48 2.36 16.50
CA LYS A 244 -3.11 2.71 17.80
C LYS A 244 -3.21 1.51 18.73
N ALA A 245 -3.63 0.35 18.23
CA ALA A 245 -3.89 -0.84 19.05
C ALA A 245 -2.60 -1.51 19.54
N GLN A 246 -1.56 -1.52 18.73
CA GLN A 246 -0.24 -2.05 19.05
C GLN A 246 0.84 -1.17 18.39
N PRO A 247 1.07 0.04 18.92
CA PRO A 247 2.00 1.00 18.32
C PRO A 247 3.40 0.40 18.12
N TYR A 248 4.00 0.73 17.00
CA TYR A 248 5.36 0.36 16.63
C TYR A 248 6.14 1.60 16.20
N ASP A 249 7.47 1.55 16.31
CA ASP A 249 8.33 2.69 16.09
C ASP A 249 7.81 3.95 16.80
N ALA A 250 7.78 5.11 16.17
CA ALA A 250 7.35 6.36 16.75
C ALA A 250 5.82 6.61 16.73
N TYR A 251 4.99 5.66 16.27
CA TYR A 251 3.54 5.88 16.18
C TYR A 251 2.85 6.14 17.52
N ALA A 252 3.39 5.61 18.62
CA ALA A 252 2.87 5.89 19.98
C ALA A 252 2.82 7.37 20.34
N GLU A 253 3.67 8.18 19.71
CA GLU A 253 3.82 9.61 19.99
C GLU A 253 3.09 10.51 18.98
N MET A 254 2.45 9.88 17.96
CA MET A 254 1.76 10.61 16.92
C MET A 254 0.29 10.80 17.27
N ASP A 255 -0.14 12.04 17.12
CA ASP A 255 -1.55 12.40 17.27
C ASP A 255 -2.24 12.40 15.90
N PHE A 256 -3.21 11.48 15.74
CA PHE A 256 -4.03 11.34 14.55
C PHE A 256 -5.35 10.65 14.88
N ASP A 257 -6.34 10.86 14.04
CA ASP A 257 -7.66 10.25 14.19
C ASP A 257 -7.80 9.01 13.28
N LEU A 258 -8.66 8.09 13.68
CA LEU A 258 -9.00 6.91 12.87
C LEU A 258 -10.31 7.16 12.14
N PRO A 259 -10.33 7.28 10.82
CA PRO A 259 -11.57 7.35 10.09
C PRO A 259 -12.27 5.99 10.11
N VAL A 260 -13.55 6.01 10.51
CA VAL A 260 -14.38 4.82 10.60
C VAL A 260 -15.67 5.08 9.82
N GLY A 261 -15.99 4.18 8.89
CA GLY A 261 -17.22 4.23 8.11
C GLY A 261 -18.39 3.60 8.85
N SER A 262 -19.56 3.57 8.21
CA SER A 262 -20.78 3.00 8.79
C SER A 262 -21.39 1.88 7.95
N ASN A 263 -21.23 1.89 6.63
CA ASN A 263 -21.96 1.00 5.73
C ASN A 263 -21.13 -0.16 5.17
N GLY A 264 -19.81 -0.12 5.32
CA GLY A 264 -18.92 -1.14 4.78
C GLY A 264 -18.93 -1.25 3.25
N ASP A 265 -19.46 -0.28 2.53
CA ASP A 265 -19.59 -0.24 1.08
C ASP A 265 -18.39 0.42 0.39
N CYS A 266 -18.38 0.44 -0.94
CA CYS A 266 -17.33 1.09 -1.73
C CYS A 266 -17.19 2.57 -1.42
N TYR A 267 -18.31 3.27 -1.15
CA TYR A 267 -18.30 4.70 -0.84
C TYR A 267 -17.66 4.97 0.53
N SER A 268 -18.00 4.19 1.55
CA SER A 268 -17.40 4.29 2.90
C SER A 268 -15.89 4.03 2.85
N ARG A 269 -15.45 3.06 2.05
CA ARG A 269 -14.01 2.79 1.85
C ARG A 269 -13.29 3.97 1.18
N TYR A 270 -13.93 4.60 0.21
CA TYR A 270 -13.43 5.81 -0.43
C TYR A 270 -13.27 6.96 0.58
N LEU A 271 -14.32 7.26 1.36
CA LEU A 271 -14.26 8.31 2.38
C LEU A 271 -13.17 8.06 3.42
N CYS A 272 -13.03 6.83 3.90
CA CYS A 272 -11.95 6.45 4.83
C CYS A 272 -10.56 6.73 4.22
N ARG A 273 -10.34 6.41 2.94
CA ARG A 273 -9.04 6.65 2.29
C ARG A 273 -8.74 8.12 2.12
N VAL A 274 -9.73 8.94 1.76
CA VAL A 274 -9.56 10.39 1.65
C VAL A 274 -9.18 10.98 3.01
N GLU A 275 -9.87 10.59 4.07
CA GLU A 275 -9.54 11.09 5.41
C GLU A 275 -8.22 10.53 5.93
N GLU A 276 -7.86 9.28 5.63
CA GLU A 276 -6.55 8.73 5.98
C GLU A 276 -5.40 9.51 5.34
N MET A 277 -5.54 10.02 4.13
CA MET A 277 -4.52 10.88 3.52
C MET A 277 -4.35 12.19 4.30
N ARG A 278 -5.44 12.79 4.80
CA ARG A 278 -5.37 13.99 5.65
C ARG A 278 -4.63 13.70 6.97
N GLN A 279 -4.95 12.56 7.60
CA GLN A 279 -4.29 12.14 8.83
C GLN A 279 -2.81 11.77 8.60
N SER A 280 -2.47 11.18 7.45
CA SER A 280 -1.07 10.92 7.07
C SER A 280 -0.25 12.20 6.97
N VAL A 281 -0.78 13.25 6.36
CA VAL A 281 -0.13 14.58 6.32
C VAL A 281 0.08 15.13 7.75
N ARG A 282 -0.91 14.96 8.64
CA ARG A 282 -0.80 15.37 10.05
C ARG A 282 0.33 14.63 10.76
N ILE A 283 0.48 13.32 10.53
CA ILE A 283 1.58 12.53 11.09
C ILE A 283 2.92 12.97 10.49
N MET A 284 3.01 13.16 9.17
CA MET A 284 4.24 13.60 8.51
C MET A 284 4.79 14.90 9.10
N ARG A 285 3.94 15.91 9.31
CA ARG A 285 4.34 17.17 9.94
C ARG A 285 4.88 16.97 11.35
N GLN A 286 4.24 16.12 12.16
CA GLN A 286 4.73 15.79 13.50
C GLN A 286 6.08 15.05 13.47
N CYS A 287 6.30 14.17 12.47
CA CYS A 287 7.58 13.51 12.30
C CYS A 287 8.71 14.50 12.00
N ILE A 288 8.45 15.49 11.13
CA ILE A 288 9.43 16.52 10.77
C ILE A 288 9.74 17.40 12.00
N GLU A 289 8.72 17.89 12.70
CA GLU A 289 8.86 18.71 13.89
C GLU A 289 9.66 18.01 15.01
N LYS A 290 9.44 16.71 15.19
CA LYS A 290 10.07 15.91 16.26
C LYS A 290 11.39 15.26 15.83
N MET A 291 11.88 15.49 14.61
CA MET A 291 13.05 14.81 14.05
C MET A 291 14.35 15.23 14.78
N PRO A 292 14.98 14.34 15.58
CA PRO A 292 16.22 14.66 16.24
C PRO A 292 17.42 14.45 15.31
N ASP A 293 18.56 15.02 15.65
CA ASP A 293 19.85 14.57 15.16
C ASP A 293 20.25 13.25 15.80
N GLY A 294 21.07 12.46 15.09
CA GLY A 294 21.57 11.21 15.65
C GLY A 294 21.81 10.11 14.62
N PRO A 295 22.14 8.90 15.09
CA PRO A 295 22.38 7.76 14.21
C PRO A 295 21.08 7.30 13.53
N VAL A 296 21.23 6.76 12.33
CA VAL A 296 20.11 6.22 11.53
C VAL A 296 20.09 4.70 11.45
N HIS A 297 21.05 4.04 12.10
CA HIS A 297 21.10 2.58 12.26
C HIS A 297 21.72 2.19 13.59
N ALA A 298 21.36 1.01 14.08
CA ALA A 298 21.89 0.45 15.32
C ALA A 298 23.38 0.11 15.19
N ASP A 299 24.12 0.21 16.29
CA ASP A 299 25.52 -0.22 16.38
C ASP A 299 25.62 -1.69 16.78
N ASP A 300 25.05 -2.57 15.96
CA ASP A 300 25.16 -4.03 16.10
C ASP A 300 25.58 -4.65 14.77
N ARG A 301 26.86 -5.02 14.68
CA ARG A 301 27.47 -5.60 13.47
C ARG A 301 26.97 -7.01 13.11
N LYS A 302 26.22 -7.64 13.99
CA LYS A 302 25.57 -8.94 13.70
C LYS A 302 24.26 -8.79 12.93
N VAL A 303 23.67 -7.61 12.94
CA VAL A 303 22.40 -7.31 12.28
C VAL A 303 22.57 -6.25 11.21
N VAL A 304 23.40 -5.22 11.49
CA VAL A 304 23.69 -4.11 10.57
C VAL A 304 25.05 -4.33 9.92
N PRO A 305 25.14 -4.35 8.57
CA PRO A 305 26.42 -4.48 7.89
C PRO A 305 27.41 -3.40 8.31
N PRO A 306 28.68 -3.76 8.55
CA PRO A 306 29.70 -2.80 8.91
C PRO A 306 29.98 -1.81 7.76
N PRO A 307 30.49 -0.60 8.06
CA PRO A 307 30.84 0.38 7.04
C PRO A 307 31.81 -0.22 6.01
N ARG A 308 31.55 0.03 4.72
CA ARG A 308 32.35 -0.54 3.62
C ARG A 308 33.86 -0.27 3.74
N ALA A 309 34.25 0.87 4.32
CA ALA A 309 35.65 1.21 4.55
C ALA A 309 36.33 0.29 5.57
N GLU A 310 35.61 -0.24 6.55
CA GLU A 310 36.13 -1.16 7.55
C GLU A 310 36.42 -2.54 7.00
N MET A 311 35.70 -2.99 5.97
CA MET A 311 35.91 -4.30 5.34
C MET A 311 37.37 -4.49 4.82
N LYS A 312 38.03 -3.40 4.46
CA LYS A 312 39.44 -3.42 3.98
C LYS A 312 40.44 -3.42 5.11
N ARG A 313 40.03 -3.18 6.35
CA ARG A 313 40.93 -2.97 7.49
C ARG A 313 40.71 -3.94 8.65
N SER A 314 39.56 -4.57 8.70
CA SER A 314 39.17 -5.49 9.77
C SER A 314 38.65 -6.80 9.20
N MET A 315 39.24 -7.92 9.62
CA MET A 315 38.84 -9.27 9.26
C MET A 315 37.42 -9.53 9.78
N GLU A 316 37.09 -9.07 10.97
CA GLU A 316 35.76 -9.23 11.56
C GLU A 316 34.68 -8.52 10.73
N ALA A 317 34.94 -7.27 10.31
CA ALA A 317 34.04 -6.53 9.43
C ALA A 317 33.83 -7.24 8.08
N LEU A 318 34.87 -7.83 7.52
CA LEU A 318 34.78 -8.63 6.30
C LEU A 318 33.90 -9.87 6.50
N ILE A 319 34.08 -10.60 7.59
CA ILE A 319 33.28 -11.79 7.93
C ILE A 319 31.81 -11.41 8.09
N HIS A 320 31.51 -10.38 8.87
CA HIS A 320 30.11 -9.93 9.06
C HIS A 320 29.46 -9.51 7.75
N HIS A 321 30.18 -8.79 6.88
CA HIS A 321 29.64 -8.40 5.59
C HIS A 321 29.21 -9.60 4.71
N PHE A 322 29.97 -10.68 4.73
CA PHE A 322 29.63 -11.87 3.93
C PHE A 322 28.64 -12.84 4.61
N LYS A 323 28.37 -12.66 5.91
CA LYS A 323 27.39 -13.48 6.62
C LYS A 323 25.99 -12.89 6.58
N LEU A 324 25.85 -11.57 6.45
CA LEU A 324 24.58 -10.85 6.35
C LEU A 324 24.12 -10.78 4.89
#